data_e772a50bc1d8128c54e90f2cb025667a
#
_entry.id   e772a50bc1d8128c54e90f2cb025667a
#
_cell.length_a   1.000
_cell.length_b   1.000
_cell.length_c   1.000
_cell.angle_alpha   90.00
_cell.angle_beta   90.00
_cell.angle_gamma   90.00
#
_symmetry.space_group_name_H-M   'P 1'
#
loop_
_entity.id
_entity.type
_entity.pdbx_description
1 polymer ?
#
loop_
_entity_poly.entity_id
_entity_poly.type
_entity_poly.pdbx_seq_one_letter_code
_entity_poly.pdbx_strand_id
1 'polypeptide(L)'
;MAGSENPPNGQPRSCLTIDVEDWYHILDSPAAPPLTSWPFLESRIERNVEALLEVLETYSVKVTFFWLGWLAKRHQALVHLCHNAGHEIASHGYDHVLAYEVGPQAFRQDIVRAKSLLEDMIAEPIRGFRAPGFGITNKAAWAFDVIREAGHQYDSSVFPASRGHGGIPDSLLGLYFIETRSGHLLEIPMSIVEVFGRRTSFFGGGYLRLASRRMIKWGIDRLQAAKQPLIVYVHPREIDPDQPRLPLSLMRQFKCYVNLDSTLPKLKWLCGNYRFYTMLEMVESYIRSFYLESKMIPVMRLAHNQAGSELRPTPEEQPDPLYRESFRSRLLLVERAMAGFLRVQAAPPQQQSASLESQPKTPTPDGEVLLSHISREGVV
;
A
#
# COMPACT_ATOMS: atom_id res chain seq x y z
N MET A 1 9.30 17.28 -15.14
CA MET A 1 9.51 15.93 -15.70
C MET A 1 10.84 15.42 -15.15
N ALA A 2 10.83 14.75 -14.01
CA ALA A 2 12.01 14.09 -13.45
C ALA A 2 12.12 12.71 -14.08
N GLY A 3 13.20 12.46 -14.79
CA GLY A 3 13.39 11.35 -15.68
C GLY A 3 13.21 9.97 -15.07
N SER A 4 12.59 9.13 -15.87
CA SER A 4 12.41 7.69 -15.69
C SER A 4 13.73 6.89 -15.81
N GLU A 5 14.81 7.36 -15.20
CA GLU A 5 16.05 6.59 -15.22
C GLU A 5 15.95 5.40 -14.29
N ASN A 6 16.08 4.21 -14.89
CA ASN A 6 16.21 2.98 -14.11
C ASN A 6 17.42 3.06 -13.18
N PRO A 7 17.38 2.39 -12.02
CA PRO A 7 18.53 2.32 -11.15
C PRO A 7 19.74 1.80 -11.94
N PRO A 8 20.94 2.33 -11.68
CA PRO A 8 22.14 1.89 -12.37
C PRO A 8 22.35 0.37 -12.19
N ASN A 9 22.85 -0.30 -13.20
CA ASN A 9 23.22 -1.73 -13.20
C ASN A 9 22.09 -2.76 -13.09
N GLY A 10 20.87 -2.46 -13.56
CA GLY A 10 19.76 -3.43 -13.55
C GLY A 10 19.31 -3.86 -12.16
N GLN A 11 19.57 -3.03 -11.16
CA GLN A 11 19.06 -3.22 -9.80
C GLN A 11 17.53 -3.01 -9.76
N PRO A 12 16.77 -3.78 -8.99
CA PRO A 12 15.36 -3.50 -8.80
C PRO A 12 15.16 -2.17 -8.06
N ARG A 13 14.05 -1.50 -8.35
CA ARG A 13 13.66 -0.28 -7.65
C ARG A 13 13.42 -0.57 -6.18
N SER A 14 13.81 0.38 -5.31
CA SER A 14 13.54 0.32 -3.87
C SER A 14 12.31 1.14 -3.54
N CYS A 15 11.50 0.70 -2.58
CA CYS A 15 10.30 1.41 -2.13
C CYS A 15 10.37 1.73 -0.65
N LEU A 16 9.94 2.94 -0.32
CA LEU A 16 9.58 3.34 1.03
C LEU A 16 8.06 3.39 1.11
N THR A 17 7.49 2.75 2.11
CA THR A 17 6.04 2.66 2.29
C THR A 17 5.63 3.13 3.67
N ILE A 18 4.44 3.69 3.77
CA ILE A 18 3.89 4.20 5.01
C ILE A 18 2.53 3.53 5.23
N ASP A 19 2.44 2.71 6.27
CA ASP A 19 1.18 2.10 6.69
C ASP A 19 0.50 3.10 7.62
N VAL A 20 -0.56 3.76 7.13
CA VAL A 20 -1.19 4.89 7.81
C VAL A 20 -2.08 4.39 8.93
N GLU A 21 -1.44 4.22 10.08
CA GLU A 21 -2.01 3.79 11.34
C GLU A 21 -1.77 4.84 12.43
N ASP A 22 -2.76 5.03 13.31
CA ASP A 22 -2.60 5.84 14.52
C ASP A 22 -2.08 4.97 15.69
N TRP A 23 -1.70 5.58 16.80
CA TRP A 23 -1.10 4.93 17.96
C TRP A 23 -1.97 3.83 18.59
N TYR A 24 -3.28 3.88 18.41
CA TYR A 24 -4.23 2.91 18.94
C TYR A 24 -4.52 1.71 18.02
N HIS A 25 -4.04 1.71 16.78
CA HIS A 25 -4.20 0.58 15.84
C HIS A 25 -3.19 -0.53 16.15
N ILE A 26 -3.26 -1.07 17.37
CA ILE A 26 -2.39 -2.17 17.80
C ILE A 26 -3.14 -3.48 17.62
N LEU A 27 -2.57 -4.39 16.86
CA LEU A 27 -3.11 -5.73 16.64
C LEU A 27 -2.70 -6.71 17.73
N ASP A 28 -3.42 -7.82 17.86
CA ASP A 28 -3.06 -8.97 18.68
C ASP A 28 -2.74 -8.60 20.15
N SER A 29 -3.59 -7.76 20.74
CA SER A 29 -3.48 -7.36 22.14
C SER A 29 -4.85 -7.10 22.75
N PRO A 30 -5.19 -7.69 23.89
CA PRO A 30 -6.44 -7.40 24.59
C PRO A 30 -6.50 -5.98 25.15
N ALA A 31 -5.36 -5.28 25.24
CA ALA A 31 -5.28 -3.89 25.65
C ALA A 31 -5.42 -2.90 24.47
N ALA A 32 -5.57 -3.39 23.24
CA ALA A 32 -5.86 -2.53 22.10
C ALA A 32 -7.29 -1.99 22.21
N PRO A 33 -7.50 -0.68 22.00
CA PRO A 33 -8.83 -0.11 22.02
C PRO A 33 -9.73 -0.75 20.95
N PRO A 34 -10.97 -1.17 21.29
CA PRO A 34 -11.89 -1.70 20.30
C PRO A 34 -12.31 -0.61 19.30
N LEU A 35 -12.72 -1.02 18.10
CA LEU A 35 -13.16 -0.13 17.01
C LEU A 35 -14.19 0.92 17.47
N THR A 36 -15.08 0.53 18.38
CA THR A 36 -16.13 1.40 18.93
C THR A 36 -15.59 2.57 19.76
N SER A 37 -14.38 2.47 20.29
CA SER A 37 -13.74 3.54 21.07
C SER A 37 -12.89 4.49 20.22
N TRP A 38 -12.47 4.08 19.02
CA TRP A 38 -11.60 4.90 18.16
C TRP A 38 -12.12 6.32 17.88
N PRO A 39 -13.45 6.56 17.70
CA PRO A 39 -13.95 7.91 17.47
C PRO A 39 -13.71 8.89 18.62
N PHE A 40 -13.44 8.39 19.82
CA PHE A 40 -13.26 9.17 21.05
C PHE A 40 -11.78 9.32 21.44
N LEU A 41 -10.86 8.69 20.70
CA LEU A 41 -9.43 8.79 20.94
C LEU A 41 -8.85 9.99 20.20
N GLU A 42 -7.91 10.69 20.83
CA GLU A 42 -7.15 11.76 20.19
C GLU A 42 -6.33 11.17 19.05
N SER A 43 -6.64 11.59 17.82
CA SER A 43 -5.85 11.21 16.66
C SER A 43 -4.59 12.07 16.56
N ARG A 44 -3.48 11.42 16.24
CA ARG A 44 -2.19 12.06 15.98
C ARG A 44 -1.74 11.93 14.53
N ILE A 45 -2.64 11.42 13.69
CA ILE A 45 -2.31 11.06 12.33
C ILE A 45 -1.94 12.26 11.45
N GLU A 46 -2.66 13.39 11.59
CA GLU A 46 -2.41 14.58 10.78
C GLU A 46 -0.99 15.11 11.00
N ARG A 47 -0.64 15.46 12.24
CA ARG A 47 0.68 15.99 12.56
C ARG A 47 1.81 15.01 12.17
N ASN A 48 1.59 13.70 12.33
CA ASN A 48 2.61 12.69 12.05
C ASN A 48 2.79 12.48 10.55
N VAL A 49 1.71 12.48 9.76
CA VAL A 49 1.79 12.39 8.31
C VAL A 49 2.36 13.67 7.71
N GLU A 50 1.99 14.85 8.20
CA GLU A 50 2.56 16.13 7.78
C GLU A 50 4.08 16.17 8.04
N ALA A 51 4.55 15.74 9.20
CA ALA A 51 5.98 15.64 9.51
C ALA A 51 6.72 14.63 8.58
N LEU A 52 6.05 13.54 8.17
CA LEU A 52 6.59 12.63 7.17
C LEU A 52 6.66 13.28 5.79
N LEU A 53 5.61 14.00 5.38
CA LEU A 53 5.56 14.71 4.10
C LEU A 53 6.68 15.76 3.98
N GLU A 54 6.95 16.53 5.06
CA GLU A 54 8.07 17.47 5.10
C GLU A 54 9.42 16.80 4.83
N VAL A 55 9.64 15.62 5.42
CA VAL A 55 10.86 14.84 5.16
C VAL A 55 10.92 14.37 3.71
N LEU A 56 9.82 13.81 3.20
CA LEU A 56 9.74 13.30 1.84
C LEU A 56 9.95 14.41 0.79
N GLU A 57 9.38 15.59 1.02
CA GLU A 57 9.59 16.77 0.19
C GLU A 57 11.04 17.23 0.23
N THR A 58 11.64 17.34 1.43
CA THR A 58 13.05 17.76 1.61
C THR A 58 14.01 16.92 0.79
N TYR A 59 13.75 15.60 0.68
CA TYR A 59 14.61 14.69 -0.07
C TYR A 59 14.07 14.35 -1.47
N SER A 60 12.97 14.98 -1.91
CA SER A 60 12.30 14.72 -3.19
C SER A 60 11.98 13.23 -3.41
N VAL A 61 11.53 12.54 -2.36
CA VAL A 61 11.20 11.12 -2.37
C VAL A 61 9.70 10.94 -2.55
N LYS A 62 9.27 10.06 -3.46
CA LYS A 62 7.88 9.60 -3.56
C LYS A 62 7.75 8.22 -2.96
N VAL A 63 6.62 7.98 -2.29
CA VAL A 63 6.35 6.78 -1.50
C VAL A 63 4.94 6.27 -1.76
N THR A 64 4.65 5.07 -1.28
CA THR A 64 3.29 4.52 -1.24
C THR A 64 2.72 4.62 0.17
N PHE A 65 1.58 5.28 0.31
CA PHE A 65 0.81 5.33 1.54
C PHE A 65 -0.29 4.27 1.50
N PHE A 66 -0.22 3.29 2.39
CA PHE A 66 -1.28 2.29 2.61
C PHE A 66 -2.26 2.83 3.65
N TRP A 67 -3.42 3.28 3.19
CA TRP A 67 -4.43 3.94 4.03
C TRP A 67 -5.45 2.97 4.59
N LEU A 68 -5.68 3.05 5.90
CA LEU A 68 -6.90 2.49 6.51
C LEU A 68 -8.10 3.32 6.08
N GLY A 69 -9.13 2.66 5.55
CA GLY A 69 -10.35 3.35 5.11
C GLY A 69 -11.04 4.11 6.25
N TRP A 70 -10.96 3.61 7.48
CA TRP A 70 -11.49 4.28 8.67
C TRP A 70 -10.81 5.64 8.92
N LEU A 71 -9.48 5.72 8.80
CA LEU A 71 -8.73 6.98 8.92
C LEU A 71 -8.96 7.87 7.70
N ALA A 72 -8.90 7.32 6.50
CA ALA A 72 -9.12 8.06 5.26
C ALA A 72 -10.48 8.79 5.26
N LYS A 73 -11.55 8.12 5.74
CA LYS A 73 -12.86 8.74 5.86
C LYS A 73 -12.89 9.96 6.78
N ARG A 74 -12.06 9.98 7.81
CA ARG A 74 -12.00 11.08 8.79
C ARG A 74 -11.04 12.19 8.38
N HIS A 75 -10.00 11.85 7.67
CA HIS A 75 -8.90 12.74 7.31
C HIS A 75 -8.76 12.87 5.79
N GLN A 76 -9.90 13.10 5.08
CA GLN A 76 -9.93 13.17 3.61
C GLN A 76 -8.95 14.19 3.04
N ALA A 77 -8.86 15.37 3.67
CA ALA A 77 -7.91 16.41 3.25
C ALA A 77 -6.45 15.92 3.27
N LEU A 78 -6.11 15.05 4.22
CA LEU A 78 -4.77 14.50 4.34
C LEU A 78 -4.50 13.44 3.25
N VAL A 79 -5.50 12.65 2.86
CA VAL A 79 -5.39 11.73 1.70
C VAL A 79 -5.13 12.52 0.43
N HIS A 80 -5.91 13.59 0.19
CA HIS A 80 -5.69 14.49 -0.95
C HIS A 80 -4.32 15.17 -0.91
N LEU A 81 -3.84 15.58 0.27
CA LEU A 81 -2.52 16.16 0.43
C LEU A 81 -1.42 15.19 -0.01
N CYS A 82 -1.48 13.93 0.45
CA CYS A 82 -0.54 12.89 0.03
C CYS A 82 -0.61 12.63 -1.49
N HIS A 83 -1.82 12.50 -2.03
CA HIS A 83 -2.04 12.26 -3.46
C HIS A 83 -1.53 13.41 -4.32
N ASN A 84 -1.91 14.66 -4.01
CA ASN A 84 -1.52 15.86 -4.75
C ASN A 84 -0.01 16.12 -4.66
N ALA A 85 0.64 15.67 -3.60
CA ALA A 85 2.10 15.67 -3.49
C ALA A 85 2.77 14.62 -4.39
N GLY A 86 2.01 13.82 -5.14
CA GLY A 86 2.50 12.80 -6.08
C GLY A 86 2.93 11.50 -5.42
N HIS A 87 2.44 11.20 -4.22
CA HIS A 87 2.60 9.90 -3.59
C HIS A 87 1.50 8.95 -4.07
N GLU A 88 1.80 7.66 -4.09
CA GLU A 88 0.81 6.64 -4.36
C GLU A 88 -0.09 6.41 -3.16
N ILE A 89 -1.40 6.31 -3.40
CA ILE A 89 -2.40 5.90 -2.41
C ILE A 89 -2.76 4.45 -2.67
N ALA A 90 -2.60 3.62 -1.65
CA ALA A 90 -2.93 2.20 -1.66
C ALA A 90 -3.82 1.84 -0.45
N SER A 91 -4.42 0.66 -0.46
CA SER A 91 -5.36 0.22 0.57
C SER A 91 -4.69 -0.59 1.67
N HIS A 92 -5.03 -0.30 2.93
CA HIS A 92 -4.66 -1.09 4.11
C HIS A 92 -5.87 -1.76 4.79
N GLY A 93 -6.96 -2.02 4.03
CA GLY A 93 -8.25 -2.41 4.58
C GLY A 93 -9.01 -1.23 5.17
N TYR A 94 -10.19 -1.50 5.77
CA TYR A 94 -11.02 -0.45 6.34
C TYR A 94 -10.90 -0.37 7.87
N ASP A 95 -11.15 -1.48 8.58
CA ASP A 95 -11.26 -1.57 10.04
C ASP A 95 -10.01 -2.19 10.72
N HIS A 96 -8.88 -2.29 10.01
CA HIS A 96 -7.61 -2.85 10.52
C HIS A 96 -7.74 -4.28 11.05
N VAL A 97 -8.41 -5.15 10.31
CA VAL A 97 -8.72 -6.52 10.74
C VAL A 97 -7.67 -7.54 10.25
N LEU A 98 -7.45 -8.58 11.03
CA LEU A 98 -6.64 -9.72 10.61
C LEU A 98 -7.49 -10.70 9.80
N ALA A 99 -7.08 -11.01 8.57
CA ALA A 99 -7.83 -11.84 7.63
C ALA A 99 -8.29 -13.18 8.26
N TYR A 100 -7.39 -13.86 8.97
CA TYR A 100 -7.68 -15.16 9.59
C TYR A 100 -8.66 -15.09 10.78
N GLU A 101 -8.87 -13.91 11.37
CA GLU A 101 -9.83 -13.74 12.47
C GLU A 101 -11.24 -13.50 11.96
N VAL A 102 -11.38 -12.72 10.89
CA VAL A 102 -12.70 -12.31 10.39
C VAL A 102 -13.28 -13.23 9.33
N GLY A 103 -12.44 -14.03 8.66
CA GLY A 103 -12.86 -14.94 7.59
C GLY A 103 -13.11 -14.26 6.24
N PRO A 104 -13.36 -15.07 5.17
CA PRO A 104 -13.35 -14.58 3.78
C PRO A 104 -14.40 -13.52 3.47
N GLN A 105 -15.61 -13.69 3.99
CA GLN A 105 -16.73 -12.78 3.68
C GLN A 105 -16.54 -11.40 4.31
N ALA A 106 -16.21 -11.35 5.60
CA ALA A 106 -15.99 -10.09 6.30
C ALA A 106 -14.73 -9.39 5.78
N PHE A 107 -13.67 -10.14 5.50
CA PHE A 107 -12.46 -9.60 4.87
C PHE A 107 -12.75 -8.98 3.50
N ARG A 108 -13.56 -9.64 2.65
CA ARG A 108 -14.01 -9.08 1.37
C ARG A 108 -14.73 -7.75 1.54
N GLN A 109 -15.69 -7.69 2.47
CA GLN A 109 -16.45 -6.47 2.74
C GLN A 109 -15.53 -5.33 3.18
N ASP A 110 -14.57 -5.63 4.06
CA ASP A 110 -13.60 -4.67 4.57
C ASP A 110 -12.74 -4.07 3.44
N ILE A 111 -12.11 -4.92 2.62
CA ILE A 111 -11.19 -4.43 1.57
C ILE A 111 -11.91 -3.74 0.41
N VAL A 112 -13.11 -4.23 0.01
CA VAL A 112 -13.90 -3.58 -1.04
C VAL A 112 -14.38 -2.21 -0.57
N ARG A 113 -14.86 -2.11 0.67
CA ARG A 113 -15.27 -0.83 1.27
C ARG A 113 -14.13 0.18 1.32
N ALA A 114 -12.93 -0.26 1.73
CA ALA A 114 -11.75 0.61 1.76
C ALA A 114 -11.37 1.09 0.37
N LYS A 115 -11.30 0.16 -0.58
CA LYS A 115 -10.93 0.44 -1.98
C LYS A 115 -11.88 1.45 -2.61
N SER A 116 -13.20 1.20 -2.58
CA SER A 116 -14.20 2.12 -3.16
C SER A 116 -14.12 3.50 -2.54
N LEU A 117 -14.00 3.59 -1.21
CA LEU A 117 -13.86 4.87 -0.52
C LEU A 117 -12.65 5.69 -0.99
N LEU A 118 -11.49 5.03 -1.13
CA LEU A 118 -10.26 5.70 -1.57
C LEU A 118 -10.35 6.10 -3.04
N GLU A 119 -10.92 5.26 -3.91
CA GLU A 119 -11.15 5.55 -5.33
C GLU A 119 -12.10 6.74 -5.52
N ASP A 120 -13.18 6.80 -4.74
CA ASP A 120 -14.12 7.94 -4.76
C ASP A 120 -13.43 9.25 -4.33
N MET A 121 -12.48 9.18 -3.38
CA MET A 121 -11.75 10.36 -2.89
C MET A 121 -10.80 10.92 -3.93
N ILE A 122 -9.97 10.08 -4.54
CA ILE A 122 -8.90 10.56 -5.43
C ILE A 122 -9.25 10.50 -6.91
N ALA A 123 -10.41 9.95 -7.26
CA ALA A 123 -10.88 9.72 -8.64
C ALA A 123 -9.88 8.90 -9.50
N GLU A 124 -9.10 8.04 -8.86
CA GLU A 124 -8.14 7.15 -9.51
C GLU A 124 -8.25 5.72 -8.95
N PRO A 125 -7.92 4.68 -9.76
CA PRO A 125 -7.97 3.30 -9.30
C PRO A 125 -6.96 3.02 -8.19
N ILE A 126 -7.39 2.40 -7.09
CA ILE A 126 -6.52 1.88 -6.03
C ILE A 126 -6.01 0.50 -6.43
N ARG A 127 -4.73 0.42 -6.78
CA ARG A 127 -4.11 -0.78 -7.36
C ARG A 127 -3.45 -1.68 -6.36
N GLY A 128 -2.89 -1.11 -5.29
CA GLY A 128 -2.15 -1.82 -4.27
C GLY A 128 -2.96 -2.14 -3.03
N PHE A 129 -2.61 -3.26 -2.40
CA PHE A 129 -3.13 -3.66 -1.10
C PHE A 129 -2.00 -4.11 -0.18
N ARG A 130 -2.17 -3.88 1.11
CA ARG A 130 -1.37 -4.48 2.18
C ARG A 130 -2.27 -4.86 3.33
N ALA A 131 -2.23 -6.11 3.77
CA ALA A 131 -3.01 -6.57 4.91
C ALA A 131 -2.44 -6.00 6.22
N PRO A 132 -3.30 -5.54 7.14
CA PRO A 132 -2.91 -5.12 8.48
C PRO A 132 -1.99 -6.14 9.16
N GLY A 133 -0.90 -5.63 9.73
CA GLY A 133 0.08 -6.44 10.45
C GLY A 133 0.81 -7.50 9.62
N PHE A 134 0.76 -7.45 8.28
CA PHE A 134 1.18 -8.54 7.39
C PHE A 134 0.49 -9.87 7.76
N GLY A 135 -0.81 -9.77 8.05
CA GLY A 135 -1.63 -10.80 8.71
C GLY A 135 -2.10 -11.93 7.79
N ILE A 136 -1.58 -12.04 6.56
CA ILE A 136 -1.85 -13.22 5.73
C ILE A 136 -0.87 -14.32 6.10
N THR A 137 -1.43 -15.47 6.49
CA THR A 137 -0.69 -16.67 6.84
C THR A 137 -1.07 -17.81 5.90
N ASN A 138 -0.36 -18.93 5.93
CA ASN A 138 -0.75 -20.12 5.17
C ASN A 138 -2.20 -20.55 5.44
N LYS A 139 -2.71 -20.40 6.66
CA LYS A 139 -4.10 -20.72 7.02
C LYS A 139 -5.13 -19.76 6.41
N ALA A 140 -4.71 -18.57 6.03
CA ALA A 140 -5.54 -17.54 5.42
C ALA A 140 -5.10 -17.21 3.98
N ALA A 141 -4.41 -18.12 3.31
CA ALA A 141 -3.95 -17.91 1.93
C ALA A 141 -5.10 -17.68 0.92
N TRP A 142 -6.33 -18.06 1.25
CA TRP A 142 -7.55 -17.68 0.54
C TRP A 142 -7.73 -16.15 0.41
N ALA A 143 -7.08 -15.36 1.26
CA ALA A 143 -7.14 -13.91 1.20
C ALA A 143 -6.61 -13.35 -0.12
N PHE A 144 -5.63 -14.01 -0.75
CA PHE A 144 -5.11 -13.60 -2.05
C PHE A 144 -6.16 -13.70 -3.17
N ASP A 145 -7.04 -14.73 -3.14
CA ASP A 145 -8.20 -14.80 -4.04
C ASP A 145 -9.10 -13.57 -3.85
N VAL A 146 -9.42 -13.26 -2.59
CA VAL A 146 -10.30 -12.12 -2.25
C VAL A 146 -9.69 -10.78 -2.65
N ILE A 147 -8.38 -10.57 -2.43
CA ILE A 147 -7.66 -9.36 -2.83
C ILE A 147 -7.71 -9.19 -4.36
N ARG A 148 -7.45 -10.28 -5.10
CA ARG A 148 -7.49 -10.25 -6.57
C ARG A 148 -8.89 -10.01 -7.10
N GLU A 149 -9.91 -10.64 -6.53
CA GLU A 149 -11.32 -10.47 -6.87
C GLU A 149 -11.85 -9.07 -6.54
N ALA A 150 -11.30 -8.42 -5.50
CA ALA A 150 -11.58 -7.01 -5.19
C ALA A 150 -10.96 -6.04 -6.20
N GLY A 151 -10.17 -6.54 -7.17
CA GLY A 151 -9.60 -5.75 -8.25
C GLY A 151 -8.25 -5.10 -7.96
N HIS A 152 -7.56 -5.52 -6.90
CA HIS A 152 -6.19 -5.10 -6.67
C HIS A 152 -5.24 -5.78 -7.68
N GLN A 153 -4.23 -5.06 -8.12
CA GLN A 153 -3.26 -5.51 -9.13
C GLN A 153 -2.00 -6.08 -8.49
N TYR A 154 -1.61 -5.54 -7.34
CA TYR A 154 -0.51 -6.06 -6.53
C TYR A 154 -0.89 -6.11 -5.05
N ASP A 155 -0.23 -6.98 -4.34
CA ASP A 155 -0.28 -7.15 -2.90
C ASP A 155 1.11 -6.99 -2.29
N SER A 156 1.19 -6.55 -1.05
CA SER A 156 2.43 -6.44 -0.28
C SER A 156 2.22 -6.90 1.15
N SER A 157 1.51 -8.02 1.31
CA SER A 157 1.12 -8.56 2.62
C SER A 157 2.02 -9.66 3.13
N VAL A 158 2.88 -10.25 2.27
CA VAL A 158 3.73 -11.36 2.68
C VAL A 158 4.97 -10.86 3.42
N PHE A 159 5.15 -11.36 4.63
CA PHE A 159 6.40 -11.23 5.37
C PHE A 159 7.10 -12.60 5.32
N PRO A 160 8.23 -12.74 4.57
CA PRO A 160 8.86 -14.03 4.33
C PRO A 160 9.67 -14.57 5.53
N ALA A 161 9.13 -14.45 6.72
CA ALA A 161 9.71 -14.99 7.95
C ALA A 161 8.61 -15.23 8.98
N SER A 162 8.89 -16.00 10.01
CA SER A 162 7.94 -16.24 11.10
C SER A 162 7.69 -14.98 11.92
N ARG A 163 6.43 -14.64 12.15
CA ARG A 163 5.97 -13.53 13.01
C ARG A 163 4.88 -14.01 13.95
N GLY A 164 4.62 -13.22 15.03
CA GLY A 164 3.62 -13.58 16.04
C GLY A 164 2.21 -13.73 15.50
N HIS A 165 1.79 -12.84 14.59
CA HIS A 165 0.42 -12.78 14.03
C HIS A 165 0.37 -12.76 12.50
N GLY A 166 1.45 -13.15 11.84
CA GLY A 166 1.52 -13.15 10.38
C GLY A 166 2.78 -13.80 9.86
N GLY A 167 2.99 -13.65 8.56
CA GLY A 167 4.15 -14.15 7.86
C GLY A 167 3.96 -15.53 7.25
N ILE A 168 4.67 -15.76 6.15
CA ILE A 168 4.74 -17.01 5.40
C ILE A 168 6.22 -17.35 5.25
N PRO A 169 6.80 -18.11 6.21
CA PRO A 169 8.25 -18.34 6.27
C PRO A 169 8.85 -18.98 5.03
N ASP A 170 8.08 -19.81 4.32
CA ASP A 170 8.52 -20.56 3.14
C ASP A 170 8.21 -19.85 1.81
N SER A 171 7.72 -18.60 1.87
CA SER A 171 7.46 -17.81 0.66
C SER A 171 8.75 -17.42 -0.04
N LEU A 172 8.63 -17.11 -1.33
CA LEU A 172 9.73 -16.62 -2.14
C LEU A 172 10.19 -15.24 -1.66
N LEU A 173 11.46 -14.94 -1.90
CA LEU A 173 12.05 -13.62 -1.71
C LEU A 173 12.04 -12.88 -3.06
N GLY A 174 11.84 -11.54 -3.04
CA GLY A 174 11.66 -10.76 -4.27
C GLY A 174 10.24 -10.88 -4.83
N LEU A 175 9.98 -10.28 -5.98
CA LEU A 175 8.66 -10.23 -6.59
C LEU A 175 8.28 -11.56 -7.23
N TYR A 176 7.02 -11.97 -7.07
CA TYR A 176 6.48 -13.17 -7.70
C TYR A 176 4.97 -13.04 -7.93
N PHE A 177 4.43 -13.85 -8.82
CA PHE A 177 2.98 -13.97 -8.98
C PHE A 177 2.39 -15.03 -8.04
N ILE A 178 1.21 -14.73 -7.52
CA ILE A 178 0.35 -15.71 -6.87
C ILE A 178 -0.75 -16.07 -7.86
N GLU A 179 -0.86 -17.35 -8.19
CA GLU A 179 -1.95 -17.88 -9.02
C GLU A 179 -3.22 -17.99 -8.16
N THR A 180 -4.20 -17.14 -8.46
CA THR A 180 -5.50 -17.10 -7.80
C THR A 180 -6.60 -17.63 -8.72
N ARG A 181 -7.81 -17.86 -8.19
CA ARG A 181 -8.97 -18.30 -8.98
C ARG A 181 -9.37 -17.32 -10.09
N SER A 182 -9.14 -16.03 -9.88
CA SER A 182 -9.49 -14.96 -10.83
C SER A 182 -8.30 -14.38 -11.59
N GLY A 183 -7.19 -15.13 -11.67
CA GLY A 183 -5.98 -14.74 -12.38
C GLY A 183 -4.78 -14.52 -11.45
N HIS A 184 -3.75 -13.84 -11.95
CA HIS A 184 -2.53 -13.62 -11.19
C HIS A 184 -2.61 -12.33 -10.37
N LEU A 185 -2.09 -12.40 -9.14
CA LEU A 185 -1.84 -11.27 -8.26
C LEU A 185 -0.33 -11.13 -8.10
N LEU A 186 0.24 -9.94 -8.34
CA LEU A 186 1.66 -9.71 -8.11
C LEU A 186 1.89 -9.48 -6.61
N GLU A 187 2.75 -10.29 -6.01
CA GLU A 187 3.18 -10.11 -4.62
C GLU A 187 4.52 -9.39 -4.57
N ILE A 188 4.59 -8.40 -3.69
CA ILE A 188 5.79 -7.64 -3.35
C ILE A 188 6.09 -7.90 -1.87
N PRO A 189 6.79 -8.97 -1.52
CA PRO A 189 7.02 -9.33 -0.13
C PRO A 189 7.97 -8.36 0.56
N MET A 190 7.90 -8.32 1.89
CA MET A 190 8.82 -7.53 2.68
C MET A 190 10.25 -8.00 2.52
N SER A 191 11.18 -7.05 2.53
CA SER A 191 12.61 -7.35 2.40
C SER A 191 13.14 -8.11 3.58
N ILE A 192 13.75 -9.25 3.28
CA ILE A 192 14.36 -10.17 4.24
C ILE A 192 15.80 -10.43 3.85
N VAL A 193 16.67 -10.49 4.85
CA VAL A 193 18.06 -10.91 4.71
C VAL A 193 18.25 -12.24 5.43
N GLU A 194 18.89 -13.17 4.76
CA GLU A 194 19.27 -14.42 5.40
C GLU A 194 20.62 -14.28 6.12
N VAL A 195 20.61 -14.58 7.43
CA VAL A 195 21.77 -14.51 8.31
C VAL A 195 21.92 -15.86 8.98
N PHE A 196 23.00 -16.58 8.70
CA PHE A 196 23.24 -17.94 9.23
C PHE A 196 22.03 -18.88 9.08
N GLY A 197 21.40 -18.88 7.90
CA GLY A 197 20.23 -19.70 7.60
C GLY A 197 18.92 -19.24 8.26
N ARG A 198 18.92 -18.07 8.90
CA ARG A 198 17.71 -17.49 9.50
C ARG A 198 17.29 -16.24 8.76
N ARG A 199 16.01 -16.16 8.42
CA ARG A 199 15.38 -15.01 7.79
C ARG A 199 15.13 -13.90 8.80
N THR A 200 15.66 -12.71 8.56
CA THR A 200 15.53 -11.54 9.44
C THR A 200 15.28 -10.27 8.61
N SER A 201 14.74 -9.25 9.23
CA SER A 201 14.50 -7.95 8.62
C SER A 201 15.13 -6.83 9.44
N PHE A 202 15.54 -5.74 8.75
CA PHE A 202 16.03 -4.51 9.35
C PHE A 202 15.28 -3.28 8.82
N PHE A 203 14.22 -3.49 8.02
CA PHE A 203 13.70 -2.48 7.11
C PHE A 203 12.33 -1.94 7.49
N GLY A 204 11.87 -2.16 8.71
CA GLY A 204 10.63 -1.53 9.17
C GLY A 204 10.24 -1.86 10.60
N GLY A 205 9.31 -1.10 11.13
CA GLY A 205 8.78 -1.30 12.46
C GLY A 205 9.85 -1.32 13.56
N GLY A 206 9.65 -2.17 14.55
CA GLY A 206 10.62 -2.38 15.66
C GLY A 206 12.01 -2.82 15.21
N TYR A 207 12.11 -3.54 14.09
CA TYR A 207 13.39 -3.98 13.52
C TYR A 207 14.24 -2.78 13.05
N LEU A 208 13.63 -1.85 12.32
CA LEU A 208 14.30 -0.63 11.86
C LEU A 208 14.77 0.20 13.06
N ARG A 209 13.94 0.30 14.11
CA ARG A 209 14.26 1.09 15.31
C ARG A 209 15.41 0.50 16.12
N LEU A 210 15.50 -0.83 16.19
CA LEU A 210 16.57 -1.53 16.90
C LEU A 210 17.88 -1.64 16.11
N ALA A 211 17.80 -1.77 14.79
CA ALA A 211 18.99 -1.91 13.96
C ALA A 211 19.82 -0.61 13.89
N SER A 212 21.12 -0.72 14.01
CA SER A 212 22.03 0.41 13.74
C SER A 212 22.06 0.73 12.25
N ARG A 213 22.44 1.98 11.87
CA ARG A 213 22.59 2.35 10.46
C ARG A 213 23.59 1.43 9.73
N ARG A 214 24.62 0.93 10.43
CA ARG A 214 25.59 -0.02 9.85
C ARG A 214 24.93 -1.36 9.53
N MET A 215 24.04 -1.87 10.41
CA MET A 215 23.30 -3.10 10.15
C MET A 215 22.30 -2.92 9.01
N ILE A 216 21.59 -1.79 8.97
CA ILE A 216 20.65 -1.47 7.89
C ILE A 216 21.41 -1.41 6.57
N LYS A 217 22.54 -0.67 6.50
CA LYS A 217 23.37 -0.60 5.30
C LYS A 217 23.85 -1.98 4.86
N TRP A 218 24.39 -2.77 5.78
CA TRP A 218 24.82 -4.13 5.50
C TRP A 218 23.69 -4.98 4.92
N GLY A 219 22.48 -4.88 5.47
CA GLY A 219 21.30 -5.57 4.95
C GLY A 219 20.94 -5.11 3.53
N ILE A 220 21.00 -3.80 3.26
CA ILE A 220 20.77 -3.23 1.92
C ILE A 220 21.82 -3.75 0.93
N ASP A 221 23.10 -3.75 1.30
CA ASP A 221 24.19 -4.25 0.44
C ASP A 221 23.96 -5.75 0.08
N ARG A 222 23.41 -6.54 1.03
CA ARG A 222 23.03 -7.95 0.78
C ARG A 222 21.87 -8.08 -0.19
N LEU A 223 20.81 -7.29 -0.04
CA LEU A 223 19.69 -7.27 -0.98
C LEU A 223 20.14 -6.88 -2.38
N GLN A 224 20.99 -5.86 -2.50
CA GLN A 224 21.55 -5.42 -3.78
C GLN A 224 22.40 -6.50 -4.43
N ALA A 225 23.27 -7.18 -3.66
CA ALA A 225 24.06 -8.30 -4.17
C ALA A 225 23.18 -9.45 -4.67
N ALA A 226 22.03 -9.69 -4.03
CA ALA A 226 21.05 -10.70 -4.42
C ALA A 226 20.07 -10.21 -5.51
N LYS A 227 20.22 -8.96 -6.01
CA LYS A 227 19.29 -8.31 -6.94
C LYS A 227 17.84 -8.32 -6.45
N GLN A 228 17.65 -8.19 -5.14
CA GLN A 228 16.34 -8.08 -4.51
C GLN A 228 15.98 -6.62 -4.22
N PRO A 229 14.71 -6.24 -4.32
CA PRO A 229 14.27 -4.89 -3.99
C PRO A 229 14.42 -4.61 -2.49
N LEU A 230 14.68 -3.36 -2.15
CA LEU A 230 14.56 -2.88 -0.79
C LEU A 230 13.15 -2.33 -0.57
N ILE A 231 12.39 -2.97 0.31
CA ILE A 231 11.08 -2.49 0.77
C ILE A 231 11.22 -2.07 2.22
N VAL A 232 11.10 -0.76 2.45
CA VAL A 232 11.09 -0.17 3.80
C VAL A 232 9.65 0.16 4.16
N TYR A 233 9.25 -0.10 5.40
CA TYR A 233 7.94 0.31 5.89
C TYR A 233 8.06 1.02 7.24
N VAL A 234 7.25 2.05 7.43
CA VAL A 234 7.11 2.79 8.69
C VAL A 234 5.64 3.13 8.92
N HIS A 235 5.30 3.37 10.19
CA HIS A 235 3.98 3.86 10.58
C HIS A 235 4.11 5.30 11.08
N PRO A 236 3.14 6.19 10.84
CA PRO A 236 3.18 7.57 11.35
C PRO A 236 3.42 7.65 12.86
N ARG A 237 2.85 6.72 13.63
CA ARG A 237 3.07 6.63 15.08
C ARG A 237 4.52 6.35 15.48
N GLU A 238 5.34 5.80 14.61
CA GLU A 238 6.73 5.47 14.94
C GLU A 238 7.66 6.68 14.99
N ILE A 239 7.24 7.81 14.44
CA ILE A 239 7.99 9.08 14.53
C ILE A 239 7.52 9.96 15.70
N ASP A 240 6.56 9.49 16.49
CA ASP A 240 5.96 10.22 17.62
C ASP A 240 6.35 9.54 18.96
N PRO A 241 7.46 9.93 19.59
CA PRO A 241 7.88 9.37 20.86
C PRO A 241 6.92 9.71 22.01
N ASP A 242 6.15 10.82 21.87
CA ASP A 242 5.21 11.34 22.87
C ASP A 242 3.78 10.80 22.67
N GLN A 243 3.59 9.82 21.79
CA GLN A 243 2.29 9.19 21.59
C GLN A 243 1.74 8.58 22.89
N PRO A 244 0.42 8.55 23.09
CA PRO A 244 -0.19 7.85 24.23
C PRO A 244 0.24 6.39 24.27
N ARG A 245 0.45 5.87 25.47
CA ARG A 245 0.91 4.47 25.65
C ARG A 245 -0.20 3.60 26.20
N LEU A 246 -0.46 2.49 25.52
CA LEU A 246 -1.42 1.49 25.96
C LEU A 246 -0.82 0.60 27.08
N PRO A 247 -1.66 0.05 27.96
CA PRO A 247 -1.22 -0.86 29.04
C PRO A 247 -0.92 -2.27 28.50
N LEU A 248 0.03 -2.34 27.56
CA LEU A 248 0.45 -3.58 26.91
C LEU A 248 1.33 -4.41 27.86
N SER A 249 1.49 -5.72 27.60
CA SER A 249 2.50 -6.53 28.29
C SER A 249 3.91 -5.97 28.03
N LEU A 250 4.84 -6.21 28.94
CA LEU A 250 6.21 -5.67 28.87
C LEU A 250 6.90 -5.95 27.52
N MET A 251 6.77 -7.17 27.00
CA MET A 251 7.33 -7.52 25.68
C MET A 251 6.67 -6.74 24.56
N ARG A 252 5.36 -6.50 24.62
CA ARG A 252 4.63 -5.70 23.63
C ARG A 252 4.98 -4.23 23.75
N GLN A 253 5.08 -3.70 24.97
CA GLN A 253 5.54 -2.33 25.21
C GLN A 253 6.93 -2.12 24.60
N PHE A 254 7.87 -3.03 24.83
CA PHE A 254 9.18 -2.97 24.19
C PHE A 254 9.08 -2.93 22.68
N LYS A 255 8.36 -3.88 22.08
CA LYS A 255 8.20 -3.94 20.59
C LYS A 255 7.52 -2.69 20.02
N CYS A 256 6.56 -2.10 20.72
CA CYS A 256 5.80 -0.94 20.24
C CYS A 256 6.55 0.38 20.43
N TYR A 257 7.29 0.55 21.52
CA TYR A 257 7.79 1.85 21.96
C TYR A 257 9.32 1.99 22.04
N VAL A 258 10.07 0.91 21.81
CA VAL A 258 11.54 0.99 21.84
C VAL A 258 12.08 1.92 20.75
N ASN A 259 12.99 2.82 21.14
CA ASN A 259 13.75 3.69 20.25
C ASN A 259 12.90 4.47 19.20
N LEU A 260 11.72 4.96 19.57
CA LEU A 260 10.87 5.78 18.67
C LEU A 260 11.64 6.99 18.14
N ASP A 261 12.41 7.68 18.99
CA ASP A 261 13.26 8.82 18.62
C ASP A 261 14.25 8.51 17.48
N SER A 262 14.57 7.24 17.27
CA SER A 262 15.52 6.83 16.24
C SER A 262 14.90 6.72 14.84
N THR A 263 13.57 6.69 14.72
CA THR A 263 12.87 6.45 13.44
C THR A 263 13.09 7.59 12.47
N LEU A 264 12.75 8.80 12.86
CA LEU A 264 12.85 9.98 11.99
C LEU A 264 14.30 10.26 11.52
N PRO A 265 15.34 10.21 12.39
CA PRO A 265 16.73 10.31 11.96
C PRO A 265 17.19 9.21 11.00
N LYS A 266 16.67 7.97 11.14
CA LYS A 266 16.98 6.88 10.21
C LYS A 266 16.25 7.05 8.89
N LEU A 267 15.00 7.51 8.92
CA LEU A 267 14.24 7.82 7.72
C LEU A 267 14.92 8.91 6.90
N LYS A 268 15.30 10.04 7.52
CA LYS A 268 16.08 11.10 6.88
C LYS A 268 17.39 10.58 6.26
N TRP A 269 18.09 9.71 6.99
CA TRP A 269 19.31 9.09 6.49
C TRP A 269 19.02 8.17 5.29
N LEU A 270 17.98 7.36 5.32
CA LEU A 270 17.58 6.50 4.20
C LEU A 270 17.22 7.33 2.97
N CYS A 271 16.36 8.35 3.11
CA CYS A 271 15.97 9.26 2.02
C CYS A 271 17.14 10.02 1.42
N GLY A 272 18.14 10.40 2.23
CA GLY A 272 19.33 11.12 1.77
C GLY A 272 20.40 10.24 1.11
N ASN A 273 20.35 8.91 1.26
CA ASN A 273 21.37 8.01 0.75
C ASN A 273 20.87 7.00 -0.29
N TYR A 274 19.58 6.79 -0.40
CA TYR A 274 18.97 5.81 -1.31
C TYR A 274 17.84 6.45 -2.10
N ARG A 275 17.68 6.02 -3.35
CA ARG A 275 16.57 6.45 -4.19
C ARG A 275 15.38 5.52 -3.97
N PHE A 276 14.23 6.10 -3.68
CA PHE A 276 12.97 5.39 -3.52
C PHE A 276 11.98 5.75 -4.62
N TYR A 277 11.08 4.83 -4.87
CA TYR A 277 9.99 4.91 -5.83
C TYR A 277 8.70 4.47 -5.15
N THR A 278 7.56 4.78 -5.76
CA THR A 278 6.30 4.17 -5.34
C THR A 278 6.29 2.68 -5.69
N MET A 279 5.45 1.90 -5.02
CA MET A 279 5.30 0.49 -5.37
C MET A 279 4.74 0.31 -6.78
N LEU A 280 3.83 1.20 -7.20
CA LEU A 280 3.29 1.18 -8.56
C LEU A 280 4.39 1.38 -9.61
N GLU A 281 5.28 2.38 -9.43
CA GLU A 281 6.43 2.58 -10.31
C GLU A 281 7.36 1.37 -10.35
N MET A 282 7.55 0.68 -9.21
CA MET A 282 8.33 -0.54 -9.15
C MET A 282 7.66 -1.67 -9.92
N VAL A 283 6.35 -1.88 -9.75
CA VAL A 283 5.54 -2.86 -10.48
C VAL A 283 5.64 -2.63 -11.98
N GLU A 284 5.42 -1.40 -12.43
CA GLU A 284 5.50 -1.03 -13.85
C GLU A 284 6.89 -1.30 -14.43
N SER A 285 7.93 -0.90 -13.70
CA SER A 285 9.31 -1.14 -14.11
C SER A 285 9.65 -2.63 -14.18
N TYR A 286 9.21 -3.39 -13.18
CA TYR A 286 9.44 -4.83 -13.10
C TYR A 286 8.75 -5.58 -14.25
N ILE A 287 7.46 -5.30 -14.49
CA ILE A 287 6.71 -5.89 -15.58
C ILE A 287 7.33 -5.51 -16.94
N ARG A 288 7.73 -4.25 -17.12
CA ARG A 288 8.40 -3.79 -18.36
C ARG A 288 9.71 -4.52 -18.60
N SER A 289 10.57 -4.66 -17.59
CA SER A 289 11.86 -5.36 -17.73
C SER A 289 11.66 -6.84 -18.05
N PHE A 290 10.64 -7.46 -17.49
CA PHE A 290 10.25 -8.84 -17.78
C PHE A 290 9.90 -9.04 -19.27
N TYR A 291 9.09 -8.15 -19.86
CA TYR A 291 8.73 -8.22 -21.28
C TYR A 291 9.94 -8.01 -22.19
N LEU A 292 10.80 -7.04 -21.87
CA LEU A 292 11.96 -6.70 -22.69
C LEU A 292 13.06 -7.79 -22.64
N GLU A 293 13.23 -8.42 -21.49
CA GLU A 293 14.33 -9.37 -21.25
C GLU A 293 13.90 -10.82 -21.33
N SER A 294 12.61 -11.12 -21.66
CA SER A 294 12.05 -12.48 -21.74
C SER A 294 12.31 -13.32 -20.47
N LYS A 295 12.39 -12.69 -19.32
CA LYS A 295 12.59 -13.36 -18.03
C LYS A 295 11.31 -14.03 -17.56
N MET A 296 11.44 -15.13 -16.82
CA MET A 296 10.31 -15.77 -16.15
C MET A 296 10.10 -15.14 -14.78
N ILE A 297 8.85 -14.77 -14.46
CA ILE A 297 8.48 -14.37 -13.11
C ILE A 297 8.13 -15.63 -12.32
N PRO A 298 8.71 -15.84 -11.13
CA PRO A 298 8.34 -16.95 -10.28
C PRO A 298 6.84 -16.92 -9.96
N VAL A 299 6.22 -18.08 -9.84
CA VAL A 299 4.80 -18.23 -9.52
C VAL A 299 4.65 -19.12 -8.28
N MET A 300 3.83 -18.67 -7.34
CA MET A 300 3.36 -19.51 -6.24
C MET A 300 1.88 -19.86 -6.46
N ARG A 301 1.49 -21.09 -6.15
CA ARG A 301 0.11 -21.57 -6.29
C ARG A 301 -0.58 -21.64 -4.95
N LEU A 302 -1.85 -21.27 -4.94
CA LEU A 302 -2.76 -21.55 -3.83
C LEU A 302 -3.21 -23.01 -3.91
N ALA A 303 -2.67 -23.85 -3.04
CA ALA A 303 -3.16 -25.20 -2.87
C ALA A 303 -4.40 -25.19 -1.97
N HIS A 304 -5.55 -25.56 -2.53
CA HIS A 304 -6.79 -25.71 -1.77
C HIS A 304 -6.93 -27.16 -1.29
N ASN A 305 -7.01 -27.36 0.02
CA ASN A 305 -7.27 -28.65 0.64
C ASN A 305 -8.46 -28.56 1.61
N GLN A 306 -8.88 -29.70 2.18
CA GLN A 306 -10.01 -29.73 3.13
C GLN A 306 -9.78 -28.90 4.40
N ALA A 307 -8.52 -28.59 4.73
CA ALA A 307 -8.14 -27.78 5.90
C ALA A 307 -7.99 -26.27 5.59
N GLY A 308 -8.12 -25.85 4.30
CA GLY A 308 -7.98 -24.46 3.89
C GLY A 308 -7.14 -24.29 2.62
N SER A 309 -6.57 -23.10 2.44
CA SER A 309 -5.68 -22.79 1.33
C SER A 309 -4.27 -22.55 1.85
N GLU A 310 -3.29 -23.09 1.16
CA GLU A 310 -1.87 -22.96 1.49
C GLU A 310 -1.09 -22.45 0.27
N LEU A 311 -0.15 -21.56 0.48
CA LEU A 311 0.71 -21.04 -0.57
C LEU A 311 1.94 -21.95 -0.73
N ARG A 312 2.13 -22.53 -1.93
CA ARG A 312 3.26 -23.41 -2.22
C ARG A 312 4.02 -22.93 -3.44
N PRO A 313 5.37 -22.98 -3.43
CA PRO A 313 6.14 -22.75 -4.64
C PRO A 313 5.78 -23.82 -5.67
N THR A 314 5.68 -23.41 -6.92
CA THR A 314 5.63 -24.37 -8.04
C THR A 314 6.99 -25.06 -8.11
N PRO A 315 7.06 -26.40 -8.19
CA PRO A 315 8.30 -27.06 -8.54
C PRO A 315 8.83 -26.43 -9.85
N GLU A 316 10.13 -26.18 -9.94
CA GLU A 316 10.78 -25.86 -11.21
C GLU A 316 10.67 -27.12 -12.10
N GLU A 317 9.54 -27.30 -12.74
CA GLU A 317 9.41 -28.28 -13.81
C GLU A 317 10.17 -27.76 -15.01
N GLN A 318 11.06 -28.58 -15.55
CA GLN A 318 11.67 -28.34 -16.86
C GLN A 318 10.54 -28.05 -17.86
N PRO A 319 10.67 -27.04 -18.73
CA PRO A 319 9.58 -26.61 -19.59
C PRO A 319 9.17 -27.71 -20.54
N ASP A 320 8.01 -28.34 -20.30
CA ASP A 320 7.28 -29.16 -21.24
C ASP A 320 7.07 -28.36 -22.54
N PRO A 321 7.29 -28.95 -23.73
CA PRO A 321 7.03 -28.27 -25.01
C PRO A 321 5.60 -27.73 -25.15
N LEU A 322 4.59 -28.33 -24.50
CA LEU A 322 3.24 -27.79 -24.34
C LEU A 322 3.18 -26.51 -23.49
N TYR A 323 4.19 -26.23 -22.68
CA TYR A 323 4.31 -25.04 -21.86
C TYR A 323 4.53 -23.79 -22.71
N ARG A 324 5.15 -23.90 -23.91
CA ARG A 324 5.33 -22.78 -24.86
C ARG A 324 4.01 -22.28 -25.41
N GLU A 325 3.02 -23.13 -25.66
CA GLU A 325 1.67 -22.70 -26.07
C GLU A 325 0.85 -22.12 -24.90
N SER A 326 0.92 -22.75 -23.74
CA SER A 326 0.37 -22.22 -22.49
C SER A 326 1.04 -20.90 -22.11
N PHE A 327 2.33 -20.74 -22.36
CA PHE A 327 3.08 -19.51 -22.14
C PHE A 327 2.62 -18.39 -23.08
N ARG A 328 2.38 -18.66 -24.37
CA ARG A 328 1.77 -17.70 -25.31
C ARG A 328 0.38 -17.26 -24.87
N SER A 329 -0.44 -18.18 -24.38
CA SER A 329 -1.76 -17.88 -23.82
C SER A 329 -1.66 -17.07 -22.52
N ARG A 330 -0.65 -17.33 -21.69
CA ARG A 330 -0.36 -16.56 -20.47
C ARG A 330 0.23 -15.18 -20.78
N LEU A 331 1.06 -15.09 -21.81
CA LEU A 331 1.55 -13.81 -22.34
C LEU A 331 0.39 -12.93 -22.83
N LEU A 332 -0.57 -13.51 -23.56
CA LEU A 332 -1.79 -12.85 -24.00
C LEU A 332 -2.70 -12.41 -22.84
N LEU A 333 -2.72 -13.16 -21.74
CA LEU A 333 -3.46 -12.77 -20.51
C LEU A 333 -2.78 -11.62 -19.80
N VAL A 334 -1.45 -11.62 -19.71
CA VAL A 334 -0.66 -10.52 -19.15
C VAL A 334 -0.73 -9.30 -20.09
N GLU A 335 -0.67 -9.49 -21.41
CA GLU A 335 -0.88 -8.42 -22.41
C GLU A 335 -2.30 -7.82 -22.31
N ARG A 336 -3.33 -8.63 -22.09
CA ARG A 336 -4.69 -8.15 -21.82
C ARG A 336 -4.81 -7.39 -20.48
N ALA A 337 -4.13 -7.87 -19.45
CA ALA A 337 -4.04 -7.16 -18.18
C ALA A 337 -3.27 -5.85 -18.34
N MET A 338 -2.17 -5.84 -19.11
CA MET A 338 -1.39 -4.65 -19.44
C MET A 338 -2.10 -3.71 -20.41
N ALA A 339 -2.83 -4.24 -21.40
CA ALA A 339 -3.65 -3.40 -22.30
C ALA A 339 -4.79 -2.72 -21.53
N GLY A 340 -5.35 -3.37 -20.51
CA GLY A 340 -6.25 -2.73 -19.54
C GLY A 340 -5.52 -1.65 -18.71
N PHE A 341 -4.30 -1.95 -18.29
CA PHE A 341 -3.44 -1.03 -17.55
C PHE A 341 -3.03 0.21 -18.36
N LEU A 342 -2.64 0.03 -19.62
CA LEU A 342 -2.23 1.12 -20.53
C LEU A 342 -3.42 1.90 -21.12
N ARG A 343 -4.60 1.27 -21.30
CA ARG A 343 -5.81 1.97 -21.77
C ARG A 343 -6.39 2.91 -20.72
N VAL A 344 -6.24 2.61 -19.44
CA VAL A 344 -6.66 3.52 -18.37
C VAL A 344 -5.77 4.76 -18.30
N GLN A 345 -4.48 4.66 -18.67
CA GLN A 345 -3.59 5.83 -18.76
C GLN A 345 -3.77 6.66 -20.03
N ALA A 346 -4.35 6.09 -21.10
CA ALA A 346 -4.51 6.74 -22.40
C ALA A 346 -5.90 7.36 -22.65
N ALA A 347 -6.83 7.24 -21.71
CA ALA A 347 -8.13 7.89 -21.83
C ALA A 347 -7.98 9.39 -21.53
N PRO A 348 -8.21 10.28 -22.52
CA PRO A 348 -8.24 11.72 -22.25
C PRO A 348 -9.40 12.02 -21.30
N PRO A 349 -9.28 13.08 -20.47
CA PRO A 349 -10.38 13.50 -19.63
C PRO A 349 -11.61 13.76 -20.54
N GLN A 350 -12.71 13.11 -20.23
CA GLN A 350 -13.98 13.37 -20.93
C GLN A 350 -14.31 14.84 -20.72
N GLN A 351 -14.13 15.63 -21.79
CA GLN A 351 -14.72 16.96 -21.86
C GLN A 351 -16.24 16.76 -21.83
N GLN A 352 -16.84 17.06 -20.70
CA GLN A 352 -18.27 17.33 -20.64
C GLN A 352 -18.53 18.56 -21.53
N SER A 353 -18.88 18.34 -22.78
CA SER A 353 -19.45 19.35 -23.62
C SER A 353 -20.85 19.66 -23.07
N ALA A 354 -20.93 20.72 -22.29
CA ALA A 354 -22.19 21.35 -21.98
C ALA A 354 -22.80 21.87 -23.32
N SER A 355 -23.75 21.13 -23.85
CA SER A 355 -24.63 21.60 -24.90
C SER A 355 -25.53 22.70 -24.32
N LEU A 356 -25.14 23.94 -24.57
CA LEU A 356 -26.02 25.09 -24.44
C LEU A 356 -27.10 25.00 -25.54
N GLU A 357 -28.24 24.44 -25.20
CA GLU A 357 -29.46 24.62 -25.97
C GLU A 357 -29.89 26.08 -25.88
N SER A 358 -29.87 26.73 -27.04
CA SER A 358 -30.40 28.05 -27.28
C SER A 358 -31.92 28.05 -27.15
N GLN A 359 -32.47 28.73 -26.15
CA GLN A 359 -33.88 29.13 -26.12
C GLN A 359 -34.08 30.49 -26.83
N PRO A 360 -35.22 30.69 -27.54
CA PRO A 360 -35.47 31.87 -28.37
C PRO A 360 -35.89 33.06 -27.50
N LYS A 361 -35.41 34.24 -27.91
CA LYS A 361 -35.79 35.56 -27.42
C LYS A 361 -37.25 35.86 -27.72
N THR A 362 -38.01 36.30 -26.71
CA THR A 362 -39.23 37.10 -26.90
C THR A 362 -39.10 38.44 -26.14
N PRO A 363 -39.76 39.50 -26.65
CA PRO A 363 -39.37 40.89 -26.41
C PRO A 363 -40.01 41.51 -25.17
N THR A 364 -39.33 42.53 -24.65
CA THR A 364 -39.82 43.47 -23.61
C THR A 364 -41.00 44.30 -24.11
N PRO A 365 -41.86 44.82 -23.17
CA PRO A 365 -41.87 46.26 -23.05
C PRO A 365 -41.86 46.80 -21.58
N ASP A 366 -41.17 47.89 -21.49
CA ASP A 366 -41.33 49.12 -20.69
C ASP A 366 -42.17 49.15 -19.40
N GLY A 367 -41.58 49.81 -18.42
CA GLY A 367 -42.36 50.72 -17.58
C GLY A 367 -42.08 50.71 -16.09
N GLU A 368 -41.40 51.75 -15.68
CA GLU A 368 -41.57 52.53 -14.45
C GLU A 368 -41.03 52.10 -13.10
N VAL A 369 -40.20 52.93 -12.67
CA VAL A 369 -39.79 53.51 -11.37
C VAL A 369 -40.81 53.38 -10.27
N LEU A 370 -40.34 52.99 -9.06
CA LEU A 370 -40.58 53.76 -7.81
C LEU A 370 -39.65 53.32 -6.68
N LEU A 371 -38.99 54.33 -6.15
CA LEU A 371 -38.25 54.38 -4.87
C LEU A 371 -39.20 54.24 -3.69
N SER A 372 -38.79 53.63 -2.60
CA SER A 372 -38.77 54.24 -1.22
C SER A 372 -38.46 53.20 -0.15
N HIS A 373 -37.40 53.42 0.55
CA HIS A 373 -37.29 53.74 2.00
C HIS A 373 -37.49 52.64 3.04
N ILE A 374 -36.39 52.38 3.72
CA ILE A 374 -36.12 52.63 5.18
C ILE A 374 -36.76 51.67 6.20
N SER A 375 -35.96 51.05 6.99
CA SER A 375 -35.70 51.05 8.46
C SER A 375 -35.44 49.63 8.93
N ARG A 376 -34.33 49.35 9.51
CA ARG A 376 -33.82 49.42 10.91
C ARG A 376 -34.73 48.82 11.97
N GLU A 377 -34.06 48.10 12.82
CA GLU A 377 -34.32 47.63 14.19
C GLU A 377 -34.71 46.17 14.25
N GLY A 378 -34.15 45.29 15.10
CA GLY A 378 -33.29 45.41 16.26
C GLY A 378 -33.67 44.27 17.23
N VAL A 379 -32.68 43.64 17.77
CA VAL A 379 -32.64 43.05 19.14
C VAL A 379 -33.73 42.03 19.52
N VAL A 380 -33.39 40.79 19.72
CA VAL A 380 -33.12 40.08 20.99
C VAL A 380 -32.38 38.79 20.67
#